data_f5aa89e4ca719a672bd773329dc379bf
#
_entry.id   f5aa89e4ca719a672bd773329dc379bf
#
_cell.length_a   1.000
_cell.length_b   1.000
_cell.length_c   1.000
_cell.angle_alpha   90.00
_cell.angle_beta   90.00
_cell.angle_gamma   90.00
#
_symmetry.space_group_name_H-M   'P 1'
#
loop_
_entity.id
_entity.type
_entity.pdbx_description
1 polymer ?
#
loop_
_entity_poly.entity_id
_entity_poly.type
_entity_poly.pdbx_seq_one_letter_code
_entity_poly.pdbx_strand_id
1 'polypeptide(L)'
;GRAFMQRVLAVVPPGDTLGLVAYKEQFLLYLDRPTVNFGHRRWRTGDAETADAARWLAAAPNRVLLVPDALLAPCFAGMALIRPVGTSAGEPWSLVSGTPDLACAARGDTARAIAYPSPAYVASRPAPTHNR
;
A
#
# COMPACT_ATOMS: atom_id res chain seq x y z
N GLY A 1 -14.68 2.21 -4.14
CA GLY A 1 -14.89 3.52 -3.62
C GLY A 1 -14.78 3.64 -2.12
N ARG A 2 -15.62 4.46 -1.58
CA ARG A 2 -15.55 4.80 -0.15
C ARG A 2 -15.71 3.59 0.76
N ALA A 3 -16.73 2.76 0.51
CA ALA A 3 -17.00 1.62 1.37
C ALA A 3 -15.86 0.61 1.36
N PHE A 4 -15.23 0.41 0.21
CA PHE A 4 -14.07 -0.45 0.11
C PHE A 4 -12.91 0.08 0.96
N MET A 5 -12.57 1.35 0.82
CA MET A 5 -11.46 1.94 1.59
C MET A 5 -11.77 2.00 3.08
N GLN A 6 -13.01 2.20 3.46
CA GLN A 6 -13.40 2.13 4.87
C GLN A 6 -13.15 0.74 5.45
N ARG A 7 -13.46 -0.32 4.69
CA ARG A 7 -13.16 -1.70 5.13
C ARG A 7 -11.67 -1.92 5.27
N VAL A 8 -10.88 -1.45 4.30
CA VAL A 8 -9.41 -1.58 4.35
C VAL A 8 -8.86 -0.90 5.59
N LEU A 9 -9.22 0.35 5.79
CA LEU A 9 -8.68 1.15 6.90
C LEU A 9 -9.14 0.63 8.26
N ALA A 10 -10.31 -0.01 8.32
CA ALA A 10 -10.81 -0.57 9.57
C ALA A 10 -9.98 -1.77 10.05
N VAL A 11 -9.29 -2.47 9.15
CA VAL A 11 -8.52 -3.66 9.51
C VAL A 11 -7.01 -3.43 9.52
N VAL A 12 -6.54 -2.28 9.05
CA VAL A 12 -5.12 -1.93 9.13
C VAL A 12 -4.88 -1.22 10.47
N PRO A 13 -4.02 -1.75 11.34
CA PRO A 13 -3.74 -1.10 12.61
C PRO A 13 -3.26 0.34 12.42
N PRO A 14 -3.69 1.28 13.28
CA PRO A 14 -3.31 2.70 13.11
C PRO A 14 -1.81 2.95 13.15
N GLY A 15 -1.04 2.08 13.83
CA GLY A 15 0.41 2.20 13.89
C GLY A 15 1.14 1.64 12.68
N ASP A 16 0.44 0.97 11.77
CA ASP A 16 1.05 0.39 10.59
C ASP A 16 1.03 1.38 9.43
N THR A 17 2.08 1.35 8.63
CA THR A 17 2.15 2.14 7.40
C THR A 17 1.55 1.33 6.27
N LEU A 18 0.61 1.92 5.54
CA LEU A 18 -0.06 1.29 4.42
C LEU A 18 0.62 1.68 3.11
N GLY A 19 0.98 0.67 2.32
CA GLY A 19 1.46 0.86 0.95
C GLY A 19 0.40 0.39 -0.04
N LEU A 20 0.32 1.06 -1.18
CA LEU A 20 -0.67 0.79 -2.21
C LEU A 20 0.01 0.32 -3.48
N VAL A 21 -0.31 -0.89 -3.93
CA VAL A 21 0.19 -1.47 -5.18
C VAL A 21 -0.89 -1.33 -6.24
N ALA A 22 -0.53 -0.85 -7.43
CA ALA A 22 -1.46 -0.64 -8.55
C ALA A 22 -2.70 0.18 -8.11
N TYR A 23 -2.46 1.23 -7.33
CA TYR A 23 -3.54 1.98 -6.70
C TYR A 23 -4.43 2.66 -7.74
N LYS A 24 -5.68 2.87 -7.35
CA LYS A 24 -6.62 3.69 -8.09
C LYS A 24 -6.63 5.08 -7.46
N GLU A 25 -6.65 6.12 -8.27
CA GLU A 25 -6.61 7.49 -7.77
C GLU A 25 -7.74 7.79 -6.79
N GLN A 26 -8.91 7.21 -7.01
CA GLN A 26 -10.04 7.41 -6.10
C GLN A 26 -9.79 6.85 -4.69
N PHE A 27 -8.84 5.90 -4.52
CA PHE A 27 -8.50 5.44 -3.18
C PHE A 27 -7.93 6.56 -2.32
N LEU A 28 -7.17 7.45 -2.93
CA LEU A 28 -6.48 8.53 -2.23
C LEU A 28 -7.44 9.50 -1.57
N LEU A 29 -8.67 9.60 -2.08
CA LEU A 29 -9.67 10.52 -1.55
C LEU A 29 -10.19 10.11 -0.17
N TYR A 30 -10.08 8.83 0.18
CA TYR A 30 -10.72 8.27 1.37
C TYR A 30 -9.72 7.80 2.42
N LEU A 31 -8.44 8.15 2.24
CA LEU A 31 -7.40 7.77 3.19
C LEU A 31 -7.47 8.66 4.43
N ASP A 32 -7.35 8.04 5.59
CA ASP A 32 -7.34 8.73 6.88
C ASP A 32 -5.94 8.88 7.46
N ARG A 33 -4.93 8.44 6.72
CA ARG A 33 -3.53 8.42 7.16
C ARG A 33 -2.60 8.56 5.96
N PRO A 34 -1.35 8.97 6.17
CA PRO A 34 -0.36 8.95 5.11
C PRO A 34 -0.15 7.52 4.60
N THR A 35 0.07 7.39 3.31
CA THR A 35 0.33 6.11 2.65
C THR A 35 1.56 6.22 1.77
N VAL A 36 2.01 5.08 1.28
CA VAL A 36 3.12 4.98 0.35
C VAL A 36 2.61 4.31 -0.92
N ASN A 37 3.05 4.75 -2.08
CA ASN A 37 2.82 4.06 -3.34
C ASN A 37 4.15 3.89 -4.06
N PHE A 38 4.15 3.11 -5.14
CA PHE A 38 5.37 2.72 -5.83
C PHE A 38 5.39 3.20 -7.29
N GLY A 39 4.71 4.30 -7.51
CA GLY A 39 4.62 4.92 -8.83
C GLY A 39 3.56 4.26 -9.69
N HIS A 40 2.41 4.91 -9.81
CA HIS A 40 1.34 4.43 -10.66
C HIS A 40 1.62 4.88 -12.09
N ARG A 41 2.17 3.97 -12.89
CA ARG A 41 2.51 4.28 -14.26
C ARG A 41 2.00 3.18 -15.18
N ARG A 42 1.25 3.57 -16.18
CA ARG A 42 0.71 2.61 -17.15
C ARG A 42 1.80 1.89 -17.95
N TRP A 43 3.00 2.44 -18.01
CA TRP A 43 4.12 1.83 -18.73
C TRP A 43 5.02 1.00 -17.83
N ARG A 44 4.78 0.99 -16.52
CA ARG A 44 5.51 0.08 -15.63
C ARG A 44 4.87 -1.29 -15.70
N THR A 45 5.69 -2.31 -15.70
CA THR A 45 5.21 -3.68 -15.55
C THR A 45 4.81 -3.90 -14.09
N GLY A 46 3.79 -4.72 -13.85
CA GLY A 46 3.39 -5.09 -12.50
C GLY A 46 4.54 -5.70 -11.72
N ASP A 47 5.40 -6.47 -12.37
CA ASP A 47 6.55 -7.12 -11.73
C ASP A 47 7.52 -6.11 -11.13
N ALA A 48 7.78 -5.00 -11.80
CA ALA A 48 8.67 -3.98 -11.28
C ALA A 48 8.07 -3.30 -10.04
N GLU A 49 6.80 -2.98 -10.09
CA GLU A 49 6.11 -2.35 -8.97
C GLU A 49 6.02 -3.29 -7.77
N THR A 50 5.67 -4.55 -8.00
CA THR A 50 5.54 -5.52 -6.92
C THR A 50 6.89 -5.84 -6.27
N ALA A 51 7.96 -5.86 -7.05
CA ALA A 51 9.30 -6.03 -6.49
C ALA A 51 9.70 -4.87 -5.59
N ASP A 52 9.42 -3.63 -6.02
CA ASP A 52 9.67 -2.44 -5.20
C ASP A 52 8.86 -2.51 -3.90
N ALA A 53 7.59 -2.87 -4.01
CA ALA A 53 6.71 -2.99 -2.85
C ALA A 53 7.17 -4.11 -1.90
N ALA A 54 7.61 -5.23 -2.44
CA ALA A 54 8.11 -6.33 -1.63
C ALA A 54 9.36 -5.91 -0.85
N ARG A 55 10.27 -5.21 -1.49
CA ARG A 55 11.47 -4.70 -0.79
C ARG A 55 11.11 -3.71 0.30
N TRP A 56 10.16 -2.83 0.04
CA TRP A 56 9.68 -1.89 1.04
C TRP A 56 9.05 -2.62 2.23
N LEU A 57 8.23 -3.64 1.97
CA LEU A 57 7.60 -4.43 3.01
C LEU A 57 8.63 -5.13 3.90
N ALA A 58 9.68 -5.68 3.29
CA ALA A 58 10.72 -6.41 4.00
C ALA A 58 11.68 -5.49 4.78
N ALA A 59 11.74 -4.22 4.44
CA ALA A 59 12.76 -3.30 4.96
C ALA A 59 12.47 -2.81 6.37
N ALA A 60 11.24 -2.89 6.86
CA ALA A 60 10.88 -2.40 8.19
C ALA A 60 9.63 -3.11 8.70
N PRO A 61 9.44 -3.18 10.03
CA PRO A 61 8.24 -3.75 10.61
C PRO A 61 7.04 -2.79 10.48
N ASN A 62 5.87 -3.30 10.81
CA ASN A 62 4.63 -2.51 10.88
C ASN A 62 4.26 -1.88 9.55
N ARG A 63 4.46 -2.64 8.48
CA ARG A 63 4.09 -2.26 7.13
C ARG A 63 3.11 -3.27 6.56
N VAL A 64 2.13 -2.75 5.82
CA VAL A 64 1.07 -3.55 5.18
C VAL A 64 0.89 -3.03 3.76
N LEU A 65 0.66 -3.93 2.82
CA LEU A 65 0.39 -3.57 1.43
C LEU A 65 -1.04 -3.90 1.07
N LEU A 66 -1.69 -3.02 0.33
CA LEU A 66 -2.95 -3.31 -0.35
C LEU A 66 -2.61 -3.69 -1.80
N VAL A 67 -2.94 -4.90 -2.20
CA VAL A 67 -2.48 -5.49 -3.47
C VAL A 67 -3.66 -6.10 -4.20
N PRO A 68 -3.84 -5.84 -5.52
CA PRO A 68 -4.80 -6.61 -6.30
C PRO A 68 -4.39 -8.09 -6.31
N ASP A 69 -5.36 -8.99 -6.16
CA ASP A 69 -5.05 -10.42 -6.12
C ASP A 69 -4.30 -10.89 -7.36
N ALA A 70 -4.56 -10.28 -8.50
CA ALA A 70 -3.86 -10.60 -9.75
C ALA A 70 -2.35 -10.35 -9.67
N LEU A 71 -1.89 -9.53 -8.73
CA LEU A 71 -0.47 -9.18 -8.56
C LEU A 71 0.16 -9.82 -7.32
N LEU A 72 -0.51 -10.77 -6.67
CA LEU A 72 0.06 -11.42 -5.50
C LEU A 72 1.25 -12.31 -5.85
N ALA A 73 1.22 -13.01 -6.97
CA ALA A 73 2.35 -13.80 -7.43
C ALA A 73 3.27 -12.93 -8.31
N PRO A 74 4.60 -13.15 -8.28
CA PRO A 74 5.33 -14.12 -7.47
C PRO A 74 5.79 -13.59 -6.10
N CYS A 75 5.70 -12.26 -5.86
CA CYS A 75 6.35 -11.66 -4.71
C CYS A 75 5.66 -11.97 -3.38
N PHE A 76 4.33 -12.16 -3.41
CA PHE A 76 3.53 -12.30 -2.21
C PHE A 76 2.81 -13.63 -2.09
N ALA A 77 2.78 -14.44 -3.16
CA ALA A 77 2.21 -15.77 -3.09
C ALA A 77 2.97 -16.60 -2.06
N GLY A 78 2.24 -17.30 -1.20
CA GLY A 78 2.84 -18.09 -0.14
C GLY A 78 3.13 -17.31 1.14
N MET A 79 2.86 -16.01 1.20
CA MET A 79 2.94 -15.24 2.43
C MET A 79 1.94 -15.80 3.45
N ALA A 80 2.38 -15.87 4.70
CA ALA A 80 1.53 -16.38 5.78
C ALA A 80 0.36 -15.45 6.12
N LEU A 81 0.49 -14.14 5.81
CA LEU A 81 -0.46 -13.12 6.22
C LEU A 81 -1.03 -12.40 4.99
N ILE A 82 -1.87 -13.10 4.22
CA ILE A 82 -2.66 -12.53 3.15
C ILE A 82 -4.10 -12.49 3.62
N ARG A 83 -4.71 -11.31 3.62
CA ARG A 83 -6.08 -11.12 4.07
C ARG A 83 -6.91 -10.51 2.95
N PRO A 84 -7.85 -11.25 2.36
CA PRO A 84 -8.78 -10.67 1.38
C PRO A 84 -9.63 -9.58 2.02
N VAL A 85 -9.84 -8.48 1.29
CA VAL A 85 -10.62 -7.33 1.79
C VAL A 85 -11.78 -6.96 0.88
N GLY A 86 -12.04 -7.75 -0.15
CA GLY A 86 -13.18 -7.55 -1.03
C GLY A 86 -12.77 -7.07 -2.40
N THR A 87 -13.77 -6.60 -3.15
CA THR A 87 -13.57 -6.16 -4.54
C THR A 87 -13.76 -4.67 -4.66
N SER A 88 -13.02 -4.06 -5.58
CA SER A 88 -13.20 -2.69 -5.99
C SER A 88 -13.02 -2.62 -7.50
N ALA A 89 -13.96 -1.98 -8.20
CA ALA A 89 -13.95 -1.88 -9.66
C ALA A 89 -13.86 -3.26 -10.35
N GLY A 90 -14.57 -4.25 -9.79
CA GLY A 90 -14.63 -5.61 -10.35
C GLY A 90 -13.39 -6.46 -10.08
N GLU A 91 -12.48 -6.00 -9.25
CA GLU A 91 -11.19 -6.65 -9.02
C GLU A 91 -11.03 -6.97 -7.53
N PRO A 92 -10.64 -8.22 -7.17
CA PRO A 92 -10.41 -8.55 -5.77
C PRO A 92 -9.07 -8.01 -5.28
N TRP A 93 -9.04 -7.63 -4.01
CA TRP A 93 -7.88 -7.03 -3.35
C TRP A 93 -7.61 -7.74 -2.03
N SER A 94 -6.35 -7.75 -1.63
CA SER A 94 -5.92 -8.31 -0.36
C SER A 94 -4.93 -7.40 0.35
N LEU A 95 -4.89 -7.49 1.68
CA LEU A 95 -3.84 -6.91 2.49
C LEU A 95 -2.75 -7.95 2.71
N VAL A 96 -1.51 -7.54 2.56
CA VAL A 96 -0.33 -8.41 2.67
C VAL A 96 0.60 -7.84 3.71
N SER A 97 1.03 -8.68 4.65
CA SER A 97 2.01 -8.32 5.67
C SER A 97 2.96 -9.48 5.91
N GLY A 98 4.02 -9.25 6.68
CA GLY A 98 5.02 -10.27 6.96
C GLY A 98 6.17 -10.24 5.97
N THR A 99 6.76 -11.40 5.70
CA THR A 99 7.95 -11.51 4.87
C THR A 99 7.59 -11.92 3.44
N PRO A 100 7.88 -11.09 2.43
CA PRO A 100 7.64 -11.45 1.04
C PRO A 100 8.67 -12.47 0.54
N ASP A 101 8.52 -12.91 -0.70
CA ASP A 101 9.56 -13.66 -1.38
C ASP A 101 10.82 -12.81 -1.48
N LEU A 102 11.92 -13.28 -0.89
CA LEU A 102 13.13 -12.48 -0.75
C LEU A 102 13.87 -12.31 -2.08
N ALA A 103 13.79 -13.27 -2.98
CA ALA A 103 14.39 -13.12 -4.31
C ALA A 103 13.66 -12.04 -5.11
N CYS A 104 12.34 -11.96 -4.96
CA CYS A 104 11.56 -10.91 -5.58
C CYS A 104 11.90 -9.54 -4.97
N ALA A 105 11.97 -9.47 -3.64
CA ALA A 105 12.29 -8.22 -2.94
C ALA A 105 13.68 -7.70 -3.31
N ALA A 106 14.65 -8.61 -3.55
CA ALA A 106 16.01 -8.23 -3.93
C ALA A 106 16.07 -7.49 -5.27
N ARG A 107 15.07 -7.68 -6.14
CA ARG A 107 14.99 -6.96 -7.42
C ARG A 107 14.34 -5.60 -7.30
N GLY A 108 13.80 -5.27 -6.14
CA GLY A 108 13.08 -4.02 -5.92
C GLY A 108 14.02 -2.85 -5.61
N ASP A 109 13.44 -1.66 -5.66
CA ASP A 109 14.13 -0.40 -5.38
C ASP A 109 13.26 0.42 -4.41
N THR A 110 13.71 0.57 -3.17
CA THR A 110 12.97 1.33 -2.16
C THR A 110 12.97 2.84 -2.43
N ALA A 111 13.87 3.33 -3.28
CA ALA A 111 13.85 4.72 -3.71
C ALA A 111 12.63 5.07 -4.56
N ARG A 112 11.89 4.05 -5.04
CA ARG A 112 10.63 4.24 -5.76
C ARG A 112 9.43 4.39 -4.84
N ALA A 113 9.60 4.20 -3.52
CA ALA A 113 8.50 4.39 -2.57
C ALA A 113 8.20 5.89 -2.45
N ILE A 114 6.96 6.27 -2.72
CA ILE A 114 6.53 7.66 -2.75
C ILE A 114 5.51 7.88 -1.65
N ALA A 115 5.83 8.76 -0.70
CA ALA A 115 4.91 9.12 0.36
C ALA A 115 3.78 9.99 -0.19
N TYR A 116 2.57 9.69 0.22
CA TYR A 116 1.38 10.46 -0.15
C TYR A 116 0.62 10.83 1.11
N PRO A 117 0.56 12.12 1.47
CA PRO A 117 -0.26 12.56 2.60
C PRO A 117 -1.73 12.52 2.20
N SER A 118 -2.56 11.88 3.04
CA SER A 118 -4.00 11.85 2.81
C SER A 118 -4.59 13.24 2.96
N PRO A 119 -5.47 13.68 2.05
CA PRO A 119 -6.17 14.96 2.22
C PRO A 119 -6.93 15.04 3.54
N ALA A 120 -7.61 13.97 3.93
CA ALA A 120 -8.34 13.93 5.20
C ALA A 120 -7.39 14.02 6.39
N TYR A 121 -6.26 13.33 6.32
CA TYR A 121 -5.25 13.38 7.38
C TYR A 121 -4.66 14.79 7.52
N VAL A 122 -4.31 15.41 6.40
CA VAL A 122 -3.75 16.77 6.40
C VAL A 122 -4.77 17.76 6.98
N ALA A 123 -6.05 17.65 6.60
CA ALA A 123 -7.10 18.52 7.10
C ALA A 123 -7.34 18.36 8.60
N SER A 124 -7.10 17.16 9.17
CA SER A 124 -7.31 16.90 10.59
C SER A 124 -6.10 17.24 11.46
N ARG A 125 -4.96 17.55 10.87
CA ARG A 125 -3.76 17.88 11.65
C ARG A 125 -3.92 19.25 12.29
N PRO A 126 -3.38 19.45 13.51
CA PRO A 126 -3.31 20.78 14.10
C PRO A 126 -2.50 21.73 13.21
N ALA A 127 -2.89 22.99 13.18
CA ALA A 127 -2.12 23.99 12.48
C ALA A 127 -0.69 24.04 13.05
N PRO A 128 0.33 24.21 12.18
CA PRO A 128 1.70 24.30 12.69
C PRO A 128 1.82 25.51 13.62
N THR A 129 2.58 25.32 14.69
CA THR A 129 2.91 26.40 15.60
C THR A 129 3.97 27.26 14.95
N HIS A 130 3.68 28.53 14.79
CA HIS A 130 4.61 29.45 14.19
C HIS A 130 5.35 30.24 15.27
N ASN A 131 6.52 29.79 15.57
CA ASN A 131 7.39 30.44 16.55
C ASN A 131 8.48 31.20 15.81
N ARG A 132 8.03 32.22 15.16
CA ARG A 132 9.02 33.03 14.45
C ARG A 132 9.35 34.24 15.22
#